data_f33c005b6be9fab135da92e724c8da1c
#
_entry.id   f33c005b6be9fab135da92e724c8da1c
#
_cell.length_a   1.000
_cell.length_b   1.000
_cell.length_c   1.000
_cell.angle_alpha   90.00
_cell.angle_beta   90.00
_cell.angle_gamma   90.00
#
_symmetry.space_group_name_H-M   'P 1'
#
loop_
_entity.id
_entity.type
_entity.pdbx_description
1 polymer ?
#
loop_
_entity_poly.entity_id
_entity_poly.type
_entity_poly.pdbx_seq_one_letter_code
_entity_poly.pdbx_strand_id
1 'polypeptide(L)'
;MSRDKFAEILGEYWGYEDFRGIQREIIQSIAAGHDTLGLMPTGGGKSITFQVPALAAEGVCLVITPLIALMKDQVNHLRQRGIKAYAIYAGMSHGEILTVLDNCVYGGVTLLYVSPERLSSELFLARLSHMNVSFITIDEAHCISQWGYDFRPAYRRIATVRQLLPDAPILALTATATPRVAEDICRQLQFRPTAQTFQMSFARDNLSYIVRATENKEAELLHILNSVRGSAIIYTRSRDGARELAKALNAAGVSAFYYHAGLTNLDKDVRQKSWQQGQTRVMVATNAFGMGIDKADVRLVIHFEMPDSIEAYYQEAGRAGRDGKRAYAVLLHSKADSGKLKRRINETFPAIDFIRRVYDHLAYYYEMAMGDGEGVTREFDLERFCRTFRFFPVPVVSALNLLTRAGYLDYKDEDESQSRVLFLLDRDELYRLDTGDEEEILIRALLRNYGGLFSNYTFIREDDLMHDSGLSQQAVYEGLKELTRRRILHYIPRKKVPRITYTVRRLDSKDLVFTDEVYADRKEEYKTRIESIASYAEEAKECRSTFLLRYFGEVADHDCQHCDICIGRKNKSIKTTELIDKFSAILSDGRPHARHEFHLTGIPTDRSLAALQALIEAGEIEQRDGYFIRKQ
;
A
#
# COMPACT_ATOMS: atom_id res chain seq x y z
N MET A 1 4.05 3.35 -45.32
CA MET A 1 3.47 3.06 -43.98
C MET A 1 4.15 4.03 -43.03
N SER A 2 3.44 4.97 -42.43
CA SER A 2 3.97 5.83 -41.36
C SER A 2 4.44 4.91 -40.22
N ARG A 3 5.72 4.97 -39.89
CA ARG A 3 6.25 4.23 -38.72
C ARG A 3 5.48 4.67 -37.49
N ASP A 4 5.05 3.72 -36.67
CA ASP A 4 4.37 4.01 -35.41
C ASP A 4 5.39 4.59 -34.40
N LYS A 5 5.42 5.92 -34.25
CA LYS A 5 6.31 6.64 -33.35
C LYS A 5 6.31 6.04 -31.92
N PHE A 6 5.17 5.58 -31.44
CA PHE A 6 5.06 5.01 -30.09
C PHE A 6 5.73 3.64 -30.00
N ALA A 7 5.61 2.81 -31.04
CA ALA A 7 6.29 1.52 -31.11
C ALA A 7 7.81 1.68 -31.21
N GLU A 8 8.30 2.69 -31.95
CA GLU A 8 9.73 3.01 -32.03
C GLU A 8 10.27 3.40 -30.63
N ILE A 9 9.59 4.28 -29.91
CA ILE A 9 9.96 4.68 -28.53
C ILE A 9 9.93 3.46 -27.58
N LEU A 10 8.90 2.62 -27.67
CA LEU A 10 8.81 1.40 -26.87
C LEU A 10 10.01 0.47 -27.10
N GLY A 11 10.39 0.26 -28.35
CA GLY A 11 11.55 -0.55 -28.73
C GLY A 11 12.87 0.05 -28.24
N GLU A 12 13.06 1.36 -28.44
CA GLU A 12 14.30 2.07 -28.07
C GLU A 12 14.58 2.07 -26.57
N TYR A 13 13.57 2.40 -25.75
CA TYR A 13 13.77 2.60 -24.30
C TYR A 13 13.48 1.37 -23.44
N TRP A 14 12.61 0.46 -23.89
CA TRP A 14 12.22 -0.73 -23.10
C TRP A 14 12.59 -2.05 -23.77
N GLY A 15 12.96 -2.05 -25.07
CA GLY A 15 13.33 -3.27 -25.79
C GLY A 15 12.14 -4.18 -26.11
N TYR A 16 10.91 -3.66 -26.09
CA TYR A 16 9.71 -4.43 -26.41
C TYR A 16 9.33 -4.21 -27.88
N GLU A 17 8.92 -5.30 -28.55
CA GLU A 17 8.54 -5.27 -29.97
C GLU A 17 7.15 -4.68 -30.18
N ASP A 18 6.22 -4.88 -29.24
CA ASP A 18 4.83 -4.40 -29.34
C ASP A 18 4.21 -4.16 -27.95
N PHE A 19 3.10 -3.41 -27.99
CA PHE A 19 2.27 -3.12 -26.83
C PHE A 19 1.45 -4.34 -26.39
N ARG A 20 1.10 -4.41 -25.10
CA ARG A 20 0.30 -5.49 -24.54
C ARG A 20 -1.14 -5.04 -24.27
N GLY A 21 -2.10 -5.89 -24.62
CA GLY A 21 -3.52 -5.64 -24.38
C GLY A 21 -3.94 -4.27 -24.89
N ILE A 22 -4.54 -3.46 -24.04
CA ILE A 22 -5.11 -2.13 -24.35
C ILE A 22 -4.10 -0.96 -24.22
N GLN A 23 -2.80 -1.23 -24.11
CA GLN A 23 -1.81 -0.16 -23.93
C GLN A 23 -1.78 0.79 -25.14
N ARG A 24 -1.86 0.24 -26.36
CA ARG A 24 -1.84 1.04 -27.59
C ARG A 24 -3.03 1.97 -27.68
N GLU A 25 -4.22 1.49 -27.38
CA GLU A 25 -5.46 2.28 -27.41
C GLU A 25 -5.43 3.42 -26.40
N ILE A 26 -4.96 3.16 -25.17
CA ILE A 26 -4.78 4.19 -24.14
C ILE A 26 -3.78 5.26 -24.60
N ILE A 27 -2.63 4.86 -25.17
CA ILE A 27 -1.59 5.75 -25.66
C ILE A 27 -2.14 6.64 -26.79
N GLN A 28 -2.85 6.05 -27.73
CA GLN A 28 -3.45 6.78 -28.84
C GLN A 28 -4.53 7.77 -28.37
N SER A 29 -5.37 7.37 -27.41
CA SER A 29 -6.42 8.21 -26.84
C SER A 29 -5.85 9.45 -26.15
N ILE A 30 -4.86 9.28 -25.26
CA ILE A 30 -4.25 10.42 -24.55
C ILE A 30 -3.45 11.31 -25.51
N ALA A 31 -2.77 10.73 -26.47
CA ALA A 31 -2.03 11.49 -27.49
C ALA A 31 -2.95 12.26 -28.46
N ALA A 32 -4.18 11.80 -28.66
CA ALA A 32 -5.21 12.52 -29.40
C ALA A 32 -5.88 13.64 -28.57
N GLY A 33 -5.49 13.83 -27.30
CA GLY A 33 -6.00 14.86 -26.41
C GLY A 33 -7.29 14.50 -25.69
N HIS A 34 -7.68 13.22 -25.64
CA HIS A 34 -8.86 12.78 -24.91
C HIS A 34 -8.53 12.48 -23.44
N ASP A 35 -9.41 12.89 -22.53
CA ASP A 35 -9.37 12.37 -21.17
C ASP A 35 -9.60 10.85 -21.23
N THR A 36 -8.78 10.09 -20.51
CA THR A 36 -8.74 8.64 -20.69
C THR A 36 -8.74 7.92 -19.33
N LEU A 37 -9.64 6.96 -19.15
CA LEU A 37 -9.62 6.05 -18.01
C LEU A 37 -9.10 4.69 -18.47
N GLY A 38 -8.00 4.22 -17.87
CA GLY A 38 -7.43 2.90 -18.11
C GLY A 38 -7.62 1.97 -16.91
N LEU A 39 -8.48 0.97 -17.05
CA LEU A 39 -8.68 -0.10 -16.06
C LEU A 39 -7.79 -1.28 -16.44
N MET A 40 -6.66 -1.43 -15.75
CA MET A 40 -5.64 -2.42 -16.09
C MET A 40 -5.22 -3.19 -14.84
N PRO A 41 -5.21 -4.54 -14.86
CA PRO A 41 -4.82 -5.33 -13.70
C PRO A 41 -3.38 -5.04 -13.26
N THR A 42 -3.06 -5.43 -12.03
CA THR A 42 -1.69 -5.36 -11.51
C THR A 42 -0.78 -6.22 -12.39
N GLY A 43 0.35 -5.63 -12.85
CA GLY A 43 1.25 -6.28 -13.81
C GLY A 43 0.86 -6.09 -15.29
N GLY A 44 -0.24 -5.41 -15.60
CA GLY A 44 -0.67 -5.09 -16.96
C GLY A 44 0.17 -4.01 -17.69
N GLY A 45 1.22 -3.49 -17.02
CA GLY A 45 2.13 -2.51 -17.64
C GLY A 45 1.58 -1.09 -17.70
N LYS A 46 0.82 -0.66 -16.70
CA LYS A 46 0.24 0.70 -16.58
C LYS A 46 1.25 1.82 -16.85
N SER A 47 2.50 1.70 -16.37
CA SER A 47 3.51 2.76 -16.51
C SER A 47 3.86 3.06 -17.98
N ILE A 48 3.87 2.06 -18.84
CA ILE A 48 4.15 2.23 -20.28
C ILE A 48 3.12 3.16 -20.93
N THR A 49 1.85 3.12 -20.49
CA THR A 49 0.75 3.87 -21.11
C THR A 49 0.86 5.39 -20.94
N PHE A 50 1.70 5.87 -20.02
CA PHE A 50 1.98 7.30 -19.88
C PHE A 50 3.45 7.65 -20.15
N GLN A 51 4.39 6.73 -19.94
CA GLN A 51 5.81 6.99 -20.17
C GLN A 51 6.12 7.12 -21.68
N VAL A 52 5.55 6.25 -22.52
CA VAL A 52 5.74 6.30 -23.97
C VAL A 52 5.15 7.57 -24.60
N PRO A 53 3.89 7.94 -24.36
CA PRO A 53 3.35 9.19 -24.93
C PRO A 53 4.02 10.43 -24.34
N ALA A 54 4.53 10.41 -23.10
CA ALA A 54 5.31 11.52 -22.55
C ALA A 54 6.61 11.78 -23.33
N LEU A 55 7.28 10.73 -23.81
CA LEU A 55 8.47 10.84 -24.65
C LEU A 55 8.15 11.31 -26.09
N ALA A 56 6.93 11.04 -26.55
CA ALA A 56 6.47 11.45 -27.89
C ALA A 56 5.94 12.89 -27.93
N ALA A 57 5.51 13.43 -26.78
CA ALA A 57 4.92 14.76 -26.66
C ALA A 57 5.98 15.83 -26.35
N GLU A 58 5.67 17.08 -26.68
CA GLU A 58 6.42 18.23 -26.20
C GLU A 58 5.87 18.70 -24.86
N GLY A 59 6.77 18.95 -23.88
CA GLY A 59 6.40 19.40 -22.55
C GLY A 59 6.51 18.31 -21.48
N VAL A 60 5.94 18.58 -20.32
CA VAL A 60 6.05 17.76 -19.11
C VAL A 60 4.80 16.91 -18.92
N CYS A 61 4.93 15.61 -18.77
CA CYS A 61 3.88 14.76 -18.20
C CYS A 61 3.90 14.91 -16.67
N LEU A 62 2.82 15.45 -16.10
CA LEU A 62 2.63 15.55 -14.65
C LEU A 62 2.03 14.25 -14.13
N VAL A 63 2.80 13.47 -13.35
CA VAL A 63 2.35 12.19 -12.78
C VAL A 63 2.02 12.38 -11.30
N ILE A 64 0.76 12.19 -10.94
CA ILE A 64 0.28 12.25 -9.56
C ILE A 64 0.12 10.81 -9.05
N THR A 65 0.88 10.46 -8.01
CA THR A 65 0.89 9.10 -7.44
C THR A 65 1.04 9.15 -5.92
N PRO A 66 0.41 8.22 -5.16
CA PRO A 66 0.29 8.35 -3.72
C PRO A 66 1.53 7.89 -2.94
N LEU A 67 2.52 7.29 -3.59
CA LEU A 67 3.61 6.59 -2.92
C LEU A 67 4.99 7.11 -3.30
N ILE A 68 5.69 7.64 -2.31
CA ILE A 68 7.05 8.18 -2.46
C ILE A 68 8.04 7.09 -2.92
N ALA A 69 7.95 5.87 -2.37
CA ALA A 69 8.84 4.77 -2.76
C ALA A 69 8.68 4.42 -4.24
N LEU A 70 7.42 4.30 -4.72
CA LEU A 70 7.14 4.04 -6.13
C LEU A 70 7.64 5.16 -7.04
N MET A 71 7.46 6.44 -6.64
CA MET A 71 8.01 7.58 -7.38
C MET A 71 9.51 7.46 -7.57
N LYS A 72 10.23 7.20 -6.47
CA LYS A 72 11.70 7.08 -6.49
C LYS A 72 12.16 5.95 -7.41
N ASP A 73 11.53 4.79 -7.31
CA ASP A 73 11.86 3.63 -8.16
C ASP A 73 11.57 3.92 -9.64
N GLN A 74 10.42 4.50 -9.96
CA GLN A 74 10.06 4.87 -11.33
C GLN A 74 11.05 5.90 -11.90
N VAL A 75 11.35 6.97 -11.15
CA VAL A 75 12.29 8.01 -11.60
C VAL A 75 13.69 7.43 -11.78
N ASN A 76 14.17 6.57 -10.89
CA ASN A 76 15.47 5.92 -11.02
C ASN A 76 15.54 5.04 -12.28
N HIS A 77 14.53 4.23 -12.54
CA HIS A 77 14.46 3.40 -13.74
C HIS A 77 14.41 4.22 -15.04
N LEU A 78 13.70 5.36 -15.04
CA LEU A 78 13.65 6.26 -16.18
C LEU A 78 15.01 6.94 -16.43
N ARG A 79 15.65 7.43 -15.38
CA ARG A 79 16.98 8.03 -15.47
C ARG A 79 18.06 7.07 -15.97
N GLN A 80 18.00 5.79 -15.53
CA GLN A 80 18.89 4.74 -16.05
C GLN A 80 18.73 4.52 -17.56
N ARG A 81 17.56 4.85 -18.13
CA ARG A 81 17.29 4.82 -19.57
C ARG A 81 17.60 6.15 -20.28
N GLY A 82 18.20 7.12 -19.58
CA GLY A 82 18.52 8.43 -20.14
C GLY A 82 17.33 9.40 -20.22
N ILE A 83 16.18 9.05 -19.61
CA ILE A 83 14.97 9.88 -19.64
C ILE A 83 15.03 10.91 -18.50
N LYS A 84 14.76 12.19 -18.81
CA LYS A 84 14.74 13.29 -17.84
C LYS A 84 13.47 13.25 -17.00
N ALA A 85 13.49 12.48 -15.92
CA ALA A 85 12.41 12.34 -14.96
C ALA A 85 12.82 12.85 -13.58
N TYR A 86 11.89 13.53 -12.91
CA TYR A 86 12.08 14.07 -11.57
C TYR A 86 10.89 13.74 -10.68
N ALA A 87 11.11 13.78 -9.37
CA ALA A 87 10.05 13.63 -8.37
C ALA A 87 10.13 14.72 -7.32
N ILE A 88 8.97 15.21 -6.85
CA ILE A 88 8.85 16.10 -5.69
C ILE A 88 8.01 15.41 -4.62
N TYR A 89 8.61 15.16 -3.47
CA TYR A 89 7.98 14.44 -2.37
C TYR A 89 8.30 15.09 -1.01
N ALA A 90 7.61 14.66 0.04
CA ALA A 90 7.89 15.09 1.40
C ALA A 90 9.31 14.66 1.82
N GLY A 91 10.06 15.60 2.41
CA GLY A 91 11.43 15.35 2.83
C GLY A 91 12.51 15.98 1.93
N MET A 92 12.17 16.53 0.77
CA MET A 92 13.11 17.31 -0.05
C MET A 92 13.29 18.72 0.54
N SER A 93 14.50 19.26 0.42
CA SER A 93 14.80 20.64 0.79
C SER A 93 14.10 21.64 -0.14
N HIS A 94 13.93 22.88 0.32
CA HIS A 94 13.32 23.94 -0.48
C HIS A 94 14.13 24.22 -1.76
N GLY A 95 15.46 24.22 -1.66
CA GLY A 95 16.36 24.42 -2.81
C GLY A 95 16.25 23.31 -3.86
N GLU A 96 16.20 22.03 -3.44
CA GLU A 96 15.99 20.91 -4.35
C GLU A 96 14.65 21.02 -5.09
N ILE A 97 13.58 21.38 -4.36
CA ILE A 97 12.25 21.57 -4.93
C ILE A 97 12.27 22.68 -5.98
N LEU A 98 12.86 23.84 -5.67
CA LEU A 98 12.99 24.95 -6.60
C LEU A 98 13.78 24.54 -7.85
N THR A 99 14.91 23.86 -7.68
CA THR A 99 15.73 23.36 -8.80
C THR A 99 14.94 22.43 -9.72
N VAL A 100 14.16 21.50 -9.14
CA VAL A 100 13.30 20.59 -9.94
C VAL A 100 12.22 21.37 -10.68
N LEU A 101 11.55 22.33 -10.02
CA LEU A 101 10.51 23.16 -10.63
C LEU A 101 11.06 24.04 -11.76
N ASP A 102 12.24 24.65 -11.57
CA ASP A 102 12.90 25.46 -12.60
C ASP A 102 13.32 24.59 -13.80
N ASN A 103 13.83 23.37 -13.55
CA ASN A 103 14.11 22.42 -14.62
C ASN A 103 12.86 22.02 -15.41
N CYS A 104 11.68 21.94 -14.76
CA CYS A 104 10.42 21.67 -15.44
C CYS A 104 9.96 22.84 -16.31
N VAL A 105 10.25 24.09 -15.92
CA VAL A 105 9.89 25.27 -16.70
C VAL A 105 10.87 25.50 -17.86
N TYR A 106 12.19 25.31 -17.64
CA TYR A 106 13.25 25.72 -18.57
C TYR A 106 14.12 24.58 -19.09
N GLY A 107 14.14 23.44 -18.45
CA GLY A 107 15.18 22.40 -18.63
C GLY A 107 14.79 21.18 -19.46
N GLY A 108 13.62 21.15 -20.10
CA GLY A 108 13.19 20.04 -20.96
C GLY A 108 12.97 18.73 -20.23
N VAL A 109 12.33 18.78 -19.05
CA VAL A 109 11.91 17.60 -18.28
C VAL A 109 10.76 16.89 -19.01
N THR A 110 10.83 15.56 -19.09
CA THR A 110 9.78 14.75 -19.73
C THR A 110 8.69 14.31 -18.74
N LEU A 111 9.07 13.89 -17.52
CA LEU A 111 8.13 13.44 -16.51
C LEU A 111 8.43 14.07 -15.14
N LEU A 112 7.39 14.62 -14.52
CA LEU A 112 7.43 15.12 -13.15
C LEU A 112 6.45 14.32 -12.28
N TYR A 113 6.99 13.56 -11.32
CA TYR A 113 6.20 12.83 -10.34
C TYR A 113 5.97 13.68 -9.08
N VAL A 114 4.73 13.74 -8.62
CA VAL A 114 4.36 14.48 -7.41
C VAL A 114 3.39 13.69 -6.55
N SER A 115 3.45 13.90 -5.23
CA SER A 115 2.40 13.40 -4.34
C SER A 115 1.18 14.32 -4.37
N PRO A 116 -0.04 13.80 -4.13
CA PRO A 116 -1.25 14.62 -4.12
C PRO A 116 -1.25 15.73 -3.06
N GLU A 117 -0.50 15.56 -1.95
CA GLU A 117 -0.33 16.58 -0.93
C GLU A 117 0.41 17.82 -1.46
N ARG A 118 1.29 17.64 -2.44
CA ARG A 118 2.04 18.74 -3.07
C ARG A 118 1.14 19.73 -3.80
N LEU A 119 -0.03 19.29 -4.23
CA LEU A 119 -1.03 20.12 -4.91
C LEU A 119 -1.65 21.21 -4.02
N SER A 120 -1.37 21.23 -2.72
CA SER A 120 -1.74 22.34 -1.82
C SER A 120 -0.66 23.41 -1.68
N SER A 121 0.54 23.22 -2.26
CA SER A 121 1.63 24.18 -2.15
C SER A 121 1.43 25.33 -3.13
N GLU A 122 1.27 26.54 -2.63
CA GLU A 122 1.16 27.75 -3.46
C GLU A 122 2.35 27.91 -4.41
N LEU A 123 3.56 27.65 -3.92
CA LEU A 123 4.78 27.67 -4.74
C LEU A 123 4.69 26.70 -5.91
N PHE A 124 4.21 25.48 -5.65
CA PHE A 124 4.04 24.46 -6.69
C PHE A 124 3.01 24.90 -7.73
N LEU A 125 1.85 25.36 -7.29
CA LEU A 125 0.77 25.82 -8.18
C LEU A 125 1.19 27.03 -9.01
N ALA A 126 1.90 27.99 -8.41
CA ALA A 126 2.44 29.15 -9.13
C ALA A 126 3.46 28.75 -10.21
N ARG A 127 4.33 27.77 -9.96
CA ARG A 127 5.26 27.27 -10.97
C ARG A 127 4.58 26.41 -12.03
N LEU A 128 3.58 25.62 -11.64
CA LEU A 128 2.82 24.77 -12.54
C LEU A 128 2.13 25.56 -13.66
N SER A 129 1.61 26.77 -13.36
CA SER A 129 0.99 27.65 -14.36
C SER A 129 1.94 28.14 -15.45
N HIS A 130 3.26 28.05 -15.24
CA HIS A 130 4.29 28.42 -16.21
C HIS A 130 4.94 27.21 -16.92
N MET A 131 4.53 25.99 -16.57
CA MET A 131 5.03 24.76 -17.20
C MET A 131 4.22 24.45 -18.47
N ASN A 132 4.91 24.01 -19.50
CA ASN A 132 4.24 23.39 -20.65
C ASN A 132 3.88 21.95 -20.28
N VAL A 133 2.67 21.73 -19.78
CA VAL A 133 2.19 20.39 -19.38
C VAL A 133 1.50 19.73 -20.56
N SER A 134 2.10 18.64 -21.06
CA SER A 134 1.55 17.87 -22.19
C SER A 134 0.26 17.12 -21.82
N PHE A 135 0.24 16.46 -20.67
CA PHE A 135 -0.94 15.80 -20.09
C PHE A 135 -0.68 15.48 -18.62
N ILE A 136 -1.76 15.15 -17.91
CA ILE A 136 -1.73 14.80 -16.48
C ILE A 136 -2.01 13.31 -16.34
N THR A 137 -1.15 12.57 -15.65
CA THR A 137 -1.36 11.15 -15.30
C THR A 137 -1.71 11.02 -13.84
N ILE A 138 -2.77 10.29 -13.55
CA ILE A 138 -3.21 9.97 -12.18
C ILE A 138 -3.07 8.48 -11.98
N ASP A 139 -2.02 8.09 -11.28
CA ASP A 139 -1.80 6.69 -10.91
C ASP A 139 -2.59 6.36 -9.64
N GLU A 140 -3.03 5.11 -9.52
CA GLU A 140 -3.93 4.62 -8.47
C GLU A 140 -5.18 5.52 -8.34
N ALA A 141 -5.81 5.84 -9.47
CA ALA A 141 -6.92 6.79 -9.56
C ALA A 141 -8.13 6.43 -8.67
N HIS A 142 -8.27 5.17 -8.25
CA HIS A 142 -9.29 4.75 -7.29
C HIS A 142 -9.20 5.52 -5.95
N CYS A 143 -8.01 6.09 -5.62
CA CYS A 143 -7.82 6.90 -4.42
C CYS A 143 -8.63 8.20 -4.41
N ILE A 144 -9.12 8.69 -5.56
CA ILE A 144 -9.97 9.90 -5.62
C ILE A 144 -11.41 9.59 -5.20
N SER A 145 -11.85 8.37 -5.42
CA SER A 145 -13.23 7.95 -5.14
C SER A 145 -13.41 7.65 -3.66
N GLN A 146 -14.38 8.27 -3.04
CA GLN A 146 -14.76 7.91 -1.66
C GLN A 146 -15.42 6.52 -1.59
N TRP A 147 -15.83 5.97 -2.70
CA TRP A 147 -16.31 4.61 -2.88
C TRP A 147 -15.18 3.61 -3.13
N GLY A 148 -13.93 4.08 -3.31
CA GLY A 148 -12.73 3.26 -3.42
C GLY A 148 -12.27 2.72 -2.07
N TYR A 149 -11.58 1.59 -2.06
CA TYR A 149 -11.10 0.94 -0.83
C TYR A 149 -9.95 1.70 -0.14
N ASP A 150 -9.20 2.54 -0.87
CA ASP A 150 -8.09 3.38 -0.36
C ASP A 150 -8.34 4.87 -0.68
N PHE A 151 -9.47 5.41 -0.23
CA PHE A 151 -9.79 6.82 -0.45
C PHE A 151 -8.81 7.75 0.25
N ARG A 152 -8.22 8.68 -0.52
CA ARG A 152 -7.29 9.70 -0.02
C ARG A 152 -7.83 11.11 -0.29
N PRO A 153 -8.20 11.88 0.75
CA PRO A 153 -8.76 13.22 0.57
C PRO A 153 -7.90 14.17 -0.26
N ALA A 154 -6.56 14.02 -0.21
CA ALA A 154 -5.63 14.83 -0.99
C ALA A 154 -5.84 14.69 -2.51
N TYR A 155 -6.35 13.56 -3.01
CA TYR A 155 -6.68 13.37 -4.42
C TYR A 155 -7.79 14.29 -4.93
N ARG A 156 -8.69 14.77 -4.07
CA ARG A 156 -9.71 15.76 -4.48
C ARG A 156 -9.12 17.07 -4.98
N ARG A 157 -7.88 17.40 -4.55
CA ARG A 157 -7.17 18.60 -5.02
C ARG A 157 -6.74 18.53 -6.48
N ILE A 158 -6.79 17.36 -7.09
CA ILE A 158 -6.51 17.20 -8.53
C ILE A 158 -7.50 18.03 -9.37
N ALA A 159 -8.74 18.20 -8.90
CA ALA A 159 -9.71 19.08 -9.57
C ALA A 159 -9.20 20.54 -9.69
N THR A 160 -8.44 21.04 -8.71
CA THR A 160 -7.80 22.37 -8.79
C THR A 160 -6.74 22.44 -9.89
N VAL A 161 -5.97 21.36 -10.08
CA VAL A 161 -4.99 21.28 -11.18
C VAL A 161 -5.70 21.30 -12.54
N ARG A 162 -6.86 20.64 -12.67
CA ARG A 162 -7.68 20.70 -13.87
C ARG A 162 -8.14 22.11 -14.21
N GLN A 163 -8.47 22.92 -13.19
CA GLN A 163 -8.86 24.32 -13.39
C GLN A 163 -7.70 25.20 -13.86
N LEU A 164 -6.47 24.92 -13.38
CA LEU A 164 -5.25 25.63 -13.79
C LEU A 164 -4.78 25.21 -15.20
N LEU A 165 -5.02 23.98 -15.59
CA LEU A 165 -4.59 23.39 -16.86
C LEU A 165 -5.80 22.79 -17.61
N PRO A 166 -6.74 23.63 -18.07
CA PRO A 166 -8.01 23.16 -18.66
C PRO A 166 -7.82 22.38 -19.96
N ASP A 167 -6.77 22.69 -20.71
CA ASP A 167 -6.48 22.06 -22.00
C ASP A 167 -5.71 20.75 -21.89
N ALA A 168 -4.98 20.52 -20.79
CA ALA A 168 -4.21 19.31 -20.59
C ALA A 168 -5.14 18.09 -20.40
N PRO A 169 -5.05 17.04 -21.24
CA PRO A 169 -5.85 15.84 -21.06
C PRO A 169 -5.40 15.06 -19.83
N ILE A 170 -6.33 14.31 -19.23
CA ILE A 170 -6.08 13.51 -18.03
C ILE A 170 -6.10 12.02 -18.39
N LEU A 171 -5.02 11.32 -18.02
CA LEU A 171 -4.96 9.86 -18.04
C LEU A 171 -5.09 9.32 -16.60
N ALA A 172 -6.21 8.72 -16.27
CA ALA A 172 -6.44 8.07 -14.99
C ALA A 172 -6.21 6.55 -15.12
N LEU A 173 -5.38 5.99 -14.24
CA LEU A 173 -5.01 4.57 -14.26
C LEU A 173 -5.30 3.92 -12.91
N THR A 174 -5.91 2.75 -12.94
CA THR A 174 -6.10 1.93 -11.74
C THR A 174 -6.19 0.44 -12.08
N ALA A 175 -5.85 -0.41 -11.09
CA ALA A 175 -5.97 -1.86 -11.22
C ALA A 175 -7.25 -2.42 -10.59
N THR A 176 -7.95 -1.64 -9.77
CA THR A 176 -9.00 -2.14 -8.89
C THR A 176 -10.12 -1.10 -8.82
N ALA A 177 -11.00 -1.09 -9.81
CA ALA A 177 -12.19 -0.26 -9.80
C ALA A 177 -13.40 -1.08 -10.21
N THR A 178 -14.43 -1.06 -9.35
CA THR A 178 -15.76 -1.52 -9.73
C THR A 178 -16.40 -0.51 -10.68
N PRO A 179 -17.46 -0.85 -11.43
CA PRO A 179 -18.14 0.10 -12.33
C PRO A 179 -18.52 1.42 -11.64
N ARG A 180 -19.03 1.34 -10.41
CA ARG A 180 -19.37 2.52 -9.60
C ARG A 180 -18.16 3.41 -9.30
N VAL A 181 -17.01 2.80 -8.98
CA VAL A 181 -15.76 3.52 -8.72
C VAL A 181 -15.23 4.17 -10.00
N ALA A 182 -15.32 3.47 -11.13
CA ALA A 182 -14.90 4.00 -12.43
C ALA A 182 -15.71 5.24 -12.84
N GLU A 183 -17.03 5.21 -12.69
CA GLU A 183 -17.90 6.37 -12.93
C GLU A 183 -17.57 7.54 -11.99
N ASP A 184 -17.33 7.25 -10.70
CA ASP A 184 -16.99 8.29 -9.73
C ASP A 184 -15.62 8.92 -10.04
N ILE A 185 -14.61 8.14 -10.47
CA ILE A 185 -13.32 8.67 -10.92
C ILE A 185 -13.52 9.70 -12.04
N CYS A 186 -14.28 9.36 -13.09
CA CYS A 186 -14.54 10.26 -14.21
C CYS A 186 -15.24 11.55 -13.75
N ARG A 187 -16.22 11.43 -12.85
CA ARG A 187 -16.95 12.58 -12.28
C ARG A 187 -16.04 13.46 -11.43
N GLN A 188 -15.26 12.90 -10.51
CA GLN A 188 -14.38 13.65 -9.60
C GLN A 188 -13.24 14.36 -10.37
N LEU A 189 -12.75 13.76 -11.45
CA LEU A 189 -11.73 14.33 -12.33
C LEU A 189 -12.30 15.28 -13.37
N GLN A 190 -13.62 15.49 -13.40
CA GLN A 190 -14.29 16.36 -14.36
C GLN A 190 -13.92 16.02 -15.81
N PHE A 191 -13.98 14.74 -16.16
CA PHE A 191 -13.68 14.30 -17.51
C PHE A 191 -14.56 14.98 -18.55
N ARG A 192 -13.98 15.34 -19.68
CA ARG A 192 -14.68 15.96 -20.80
C ARG A 192 -15.64 14.96 -21.46
N PRO A 193 -16.69 15.41 -22.17
CA PRO A 193 -17.64 14.51 -22.83
C PRO A 193 -17.00 13.57 -23.87
N THR A 194 -15.84 13.91 -24.40
CA THR A 194 -15.06 13.11 -25.36
C THR A 194 -14.17 12.07 -24.70
N ALA A 195 -14.25 11.91 -23.39
CA ALA A 195 -13.42 10.98 -22.64
C ALA A 195 -13.64 9.52 -23.09
N GLN A 196 -12.57 8.74 -23.01
CA GLN A 196 -12.59 7.33 -23.40
C GLN A 196 -12.23 6.45 -22.19
N THR A 197 -12.88 5.29 -22.10
CA THR A 197 -12.59 4.29 -21.06
C THR A 197 -12.19 2.99 -21.71
N PHE A 198 -11.04 2.47 -21.29
CA PHE A 198 -10.51 1.19 -21.74
C PHE A 198 -10.36 0.26 -20.55
N GLN A 199 -10.83 -0.95 -20.72
CA GLN A 199 -10.75 -1.97 -19.68
C GLN A 199 -10.07 -3.23 -20.23
N MET A 200 -9.00 -3.62 -19.58
CA MET A 200 -8.38 -4.93 -19.77
C MET A 200 -9.04 -5.94 -18.83
N SER A 201 -9.22 -7.16 -19.29
CA SER A 201 -9.77 -8.21 -18.43
C SER A 201 -8.99 -8.34 -17.12
N PHE A 202 -9.72 -8.53 -16.03
CA PHE A 202 -9.15 -8.83 -14.71
C PHE A 202 -8.75 -10.32 -14.58
N ALA A 203 -8.99 -11.13 -15.59
CA ALA A 203 -8.57 -12.54 -15.59
C ALA A 203 -7.05 -12.69 -15.51
N ARG A 204 -6.59 -13.67 -14.73
CA ARG A 204 -5.18 -14.02 -14.57
C ARG A 204 -5.01 -15.52 -14.71
N ASP A 205 -4.80 -15.99 -15.94
CA ASP A 205 -4.74 -17.42 -16.28
C ASP A 205 -3.59 -18.18 -15.63
N ASN A 206 -2.53 -17.45 -15.29
CA ASN A 206 -1.36 -18.02 -14.61
C ASN A 206 -1.47 -18.00 -13.08
N LEU A 207 -2.52 -17.38 -12.50
CA LEU A 207 -2.69 -17.22 -11.06
C LEU A 207 -3.82 -18.11 -10.52
N SER A 208 -3.47 -19.09 -9.72
CA SER A 208 -4.44 -19.95 -9.03
C SER A 208 -4.90 -19.32 -7.74
N TYR A 209 -6.17 -18.96 -7.66
CA TYR A 209 -6.80 -18.49 -6.43
C TYR A 209 -7.29 -19.69 -5.61
N ILE A 210 -6.87 -19.77 -4.36
CA ILE A 210 -7.15 -20.89 -3.46
C ILE A 210 -7.61 -20.39 -2.12
N VAL A 211 -8.70 -20.94 -1.60
CA VAL A 211 -9.12 -20.74 -0.21
C VAL A 211 -8.90 -22.02 0.57
N ARG A 212 -8.22 -21.91 1.70
CA ARG A 212 -7.96 -23.00 2.63
C ARG A 212 -8.68 -22.76 3.95
N ALA A 213 -9.73 -23.55 4.21
CA ALA A 213 -10.40 -23.56 5.50
C ALA A 213 -9.57 -24.40 6.49
N THR A 214 -9.10 -23.78 7.56
CA THR A 214 -8.27 -24.44 8.59
C THR A 214 -8.41 -23.75 9.94
N GLU A 215 -8.40 -24.52 11.00
CA GLU A 215 -8.34 -23.99 12.37
C GLU A 215 -6.88 -23.79 12.85
N ASN A 216 -5.91 -24.44 12.19
CA ASN A 216 -4.49 -24.27 12.46
C ASN A 216 -3.78 -23.64 11.26
N LYS A 217 -3.84 -22.30 11.20
CA LYS A 217 -3.25 -21.52 10.08
C LYS A 217 -1.74 -21.63 10.01
N GLU A 218 -1.03 -21.82 11.11
CA GLU A 218 0.44 -21.91 11.12
C GLU A 218 0.91 -23.24 10.51
N ALA A 219 0.28 -24.34 10.88
CA ALA A 219 0.60 -25.65 10.30
C ALA A 219 0.28 -25.68 8.78
N GLU A 220 -0.88 -25.14 8.37
CA GLU A 220 -1.26 -25.06 6.96
C GLU A 220 -0.31 -24.14 6.18
N LEU A 221 0.12 -23.01 6.76
CA LEU A 221 1.10 -22.11 6.18
C LEU A 221 2.43 -22.82 5.90
N LEU A 222 2.97 -23.55 6.86
CA LEU A 222 4.20 -24.31 6.71
C LEU A 222 4.06 -25.41 5.66
N HIS A 223 2.92 -26.11 5.62
CA HIS A 223 2.63 -27.08 4.58
C HIS A 223 2.64 -26.47 3.18
N ILE A 224 1.98 -25.30 3.00
CA ILE A 224 1.95 -24.58 1.72
C ILE A 224 3.35 -24.12 1.32
N LEU A 225 4.13 -23.54 2.23
CA LEU A 225 5.49 -23.08 1.97
C LEU A 225 6.44 -24.23 1.58
N ASN A 226 6.24 -25.42 2.13
CA ASN A 226 7.02 -26.60 1.78
C ASN A 226 6.62 -27.19 0.42
N SER A 227 5.32 -27.08 0.05
CA SER A 227 4.78 -27.60 -1.20
C SER A 227 5.11 -26.71 -2.41
N VAL A 228 5.18 -25.39 -2.22
CA VAL A 228 5.44 -24.41 -3.30
C VAL A 228 6.76 -23.71 -3.05
N ARG A 229 7.77 -24.01 -3.86
CA ARG A 229 9.08 -23.34 -3.79
C ARG A 229 9.07 -21.98 -4.47
N GLY A 230 10.04 -21.12 -4.13
CA GLY A 230 10.22 -19.79 -4.69
C GLY A 230 9.86 -18.67 -3.71
N SER A 231 9.96 -17.42 -4.18
CA SER A 231 9.68 -16.22 -3.37
C SER A 231 8.20 -16.15 -2.97
N ALA A 232 7.96 -15.78 -1.71
CA ALA A 232 6.62 -15.66 -1.15
C ALA A 232 6.40 -14.33 -0.43
N ILE A 233 5.14 -13.87 -0.42
CA ILE A 233 4.65 -12.77 0.41
C ILE A 233 3.53 -13.33 1.29
N ILE A 234 3.55 -13.00 2.58
CA ILE A 234 2.50 -13.36 3.52
C ILE A 234 1.92 -12.08 4.10
N TYR A 235 0.62 -11.86 3.92
CA TYR A 235 -0.08 -10.70 4.46
C TYR A 235 -0.71 -10.99 5.81
N THR A 236 -0.41 -10.11 6.77
CA THR A 236 -1.02 -10.02 8.10
C THR A 236 -1.55 -8.60 8.31
N ARG A 237 -2.39 -8.40 9.32
CA ARG A 237 -3.01 -7.09 9.55
C ARG A 237 -2.23 -6.21 10.53
N SER A 238 -1.49 -6.81 11.46
CA SER A 238 -0.81 -6.06 12.52
C SER A 238 0.70 -6.09 12.37
N ARG A 239 1.35 -5.04 12.87
CA ARG A 239 2.82 -4.93 12.93
C ARG A 239 3.42 -6.06 13.77
N ASP A 240 2.79 -6.34 14.91
CA ASP A 240 3.22 -7.42 15.81
C ASP A 240 2.97 -8.79 15.20
N GLY A 241 1.81 -9.02 14.58
CA GLY A 241 1.53 -10.26 13.87
C GLY A 241 2.55 -10.55 12.77
N ALA A 242 2.96 -9.54 11.99
CA ALA A 242 4.00 -9.70 10.98
C ALA A 242 5.34 -10.10 11.61
N ARG A 243 5.73 -9.46 12.71
CA ARG A 243 6.98 -9.75 13.42
C ARG A 243 6.98 -11.16 14.03
N GLU A 244 5.93 -11.53 14.74
CA GLU A 244 5.85 -12.83 15.42
C GLU A 244 5.78 -13.98 14.41
N LEU A 245 5.00 -13.83 13.33
CA LEU A 245 4.91 -14.85 12.30
C LEU A 245 6.26 -15.03 11.55
N ALA A 246 6.99 -13.94 11.28
CA ALA A 246 8.32 -14.05 10.70
C ALA A 246 9.32 -14.76 11.62
N LYS A 247 9.25 -14.54 12.95
CA LYS A 247 10.06 -15.27 13.93
C LYS A 247 9.71 -16.76 13.94
N ALA A 248 8.43 -17.10 13.94
CA ALA A 248 7.96 -18.50 13.93
C ALA A 248 8.44 -19.23 12.67
N LEU A 249 8.39 -18.58 11.49
CA LEU A 249 8.89 -19.13 10.24
C LEU A 249 10.40 -19.38 10.28
N ASN A 250 11.18 -18.42 10.79
CA ASN A 250 12.63 -18.60 10.95
C ASN A 250 12.96 -19.74 11.91
N ALA A 251 12.23 -19.88 13.02
CA ALA A 251 12.38 -21.00 13.95
C ALA A 251 12.05 -22.36 13.29
N ALA A 252 11.13 -22.36 12.30
CA ALA A 252 10.80 -23.54 11.50
C ALA A 252 11.75 -23.75 10.29
N GLY A 253 12.86 -22.99 10.19
CA GLY A 253 13.84 -23.12 9.13
C GLY A 253 13.48 -22.43 7.81
N VAL A 254 12.46 -21.60 7.78
CA VAL A 254 12.05 -20.83 6.60
C VAL A 254 12.59 -19.41 6.71
N SER A 255 13.51 -19.00 5.82
CA SER A 255 14.07 -17.65 5.79
C SER A 255 13.00 -16.60 5.54
N ALA A 256 12.72 -15.75 6.55
CA ALA A 256 11.66 -14.75 6.52
C ALA A 256 12.08 -13.43 7.16
N PHE A 257 11.73 -12.32 6.50
CA PHE A 257 11.71 -10.98 7.09
C PHE A 257 10.28 -10.50 7.30
N TYR A 258 10.10 -9.55 8.22
CA TYR A 258 8.84 -8.83 8.37
C TYR A 258 8.97 -7.40 7.83
N TYR A 259 7.83 -6.82 7.36
CA TYR A 259 7.77 -5.49 6.79
C TYR A 259 6.47 -4.77 7.18
N HIS A 260 6.58 -3.55 7.72
CA HIS A 260 5.43 -2.70 8.07
C HIS A 260 5.80 -1.21 8.05
N ALA A 261 4.83 -0.33 8.05
CA ALA A 261 5.04 1.12 7.96
C ALA A 261 5.95 1.68 9.07
N GLY A 262 5.90 1.12 10.28
CA GLY A 262 6.69 1.56 11.43
C GLY A 262 8.18 1.21 11.43
N LEU A 263 8.69 0.54 10.39
CA LEU A 263 10.14 0.31 10.23
C LEU A 263 10.84 1.60 9.78
N THR A 264 12.12 1.74 10.12
CA THR A 264 12.97 2.81 9.59
C THR A 264 13.13 2.67 8.08
N ASN A 265 13.42 3.76 7.37
CA ASN A 265 13.63 3.69 5.93
C ASN A 265 14.80 2.76 5.56
N LEU A 266 15.87 2.78 6.37
CA LEU A 266 17.02 1.89 6.19
C LEU A 266 16.62 0.40 6.32
N ASP A 267 15.86 0.05 7.36
CA ASP A 267 15.37 -1.32 7.55
C ASP A 267 14.48 -1.77 6.39
N LYS A 268 13.59 -0.88 5.93
CA LYS A 268 12.72 -1.12 4.77
C LYS A 268 13.54 -1.46 3.54
N ASP A 269 14.55 -0.64 3.23
CA ASP A 269 15.40 -0.82 2.05
C ASP A 269 16.22 -2.11 2.12
N VAL A 270 16.86 -2.39 3.26
CA VAL A 270 17.66 -3.60 3.47
C VAL A 270 16.81 -4.86 3.31
N ARG A 271 15.65 -4.93 3.95
CA ARG A 271 14.77 -6.11 3.92
C ARG A 271 14.17 -6.31 2.52
N GLN A 272 13.74 -5.24 1.88
CA GLN A 272 13.21 -5.28 0.53
C GLN A 272 14.26 -5.75 -0.47
N LYS A 273 15.48 -5.20 -0.44
CA LYS A 273 16.59 -5.62 -1.31
C LYS A 273 16.96 -7.08 -1.10
N SER A 274 17.10 -7.53 0.15
CA SER A 274 17.41 -8.92 0.47
C SER A 274 16.37 -9.89 -0.10
N TRP A 275 15.08 -9.54 0.00
CA TRP A 275 14.00 -10.35 -0.56
C TRP A 275 13.96 -10.28 -2.10
N GLN A 276 14.17 -9.10 -2.70
CA GLN A 276 14.24 -8.94 -4.16
C GLN A 276 15.39 -9.77 -4.78
N GLN A 277 16.55 -9.81 -4.12
CA GLN A 277 17.72 -10.58 -4.53
C GLN A 277 17.59 -12.09 -4.24
N GLY A 278 16.54 -12.53 -3.58
CA GLY A 278 16.30 -13.93 -3.24
C GLY A 278 17.13 -14.46 -2.06
N GLN A 279 17.86 -13.60 -1.34
CA GLN A 279 18.58 -13.96 -0.11
C GLN A 279 17.61 -14.34 1.01
N THR A 280 16.47 -13.65 1.08
CA THR A 280 15.34 -13.99 1.95
C THR A 280 14.19 -14.49 1.08
N ARG A 281 13.67 -15.66 1.43
CA ARG A 281 12.60 -16.30 0.64
C ARG A 281 11.23 -15.67 0.86
N VAL A 282 10.89 -15.37 2.12
CA VAL A 282 9.54 -14.97 2.54
C VAL A 282 9.55 -13.55 3.09
N MET A 283 8.61 -12.73 2.64
CA MET A 283 8.30 -11.45 3.26
C MET A 283 6.95 -11.53 3.98
N VAL A 284 6.96 -11.42 5.31
CA VAL A 284 5.73 -11.31 6.11
C VAL A 284 5.40 -9.85 6.32
N ALA A 285 4.26 -9.39 5.86
CA ALA A 285 4.02 -7.95 5.79
C ALA A 285 2.57 -7.55 6.12
N THR A 286 2.42 -6.29 6.52
CA THR A 286 1.14 -5.59 6.43
C THR A 286 0.95 -5.04 5.00
N ASN A 287 -0.19 -4.41 4.72
CA ASN A 287 -0.47 -3.72 3.46
C ASN A 287 0.59 -2.66 3.08
N ALA A 288 1.46 -2.26 4.01
CA ALA A 288 2.59 -1.35 3.75
C ALA A 288 3.63 -1.94 2.78
N PHE A 289 3.73 -3.28 2.69
CA PHE A 289 4.54 -3.97 1.69
C PHE A 289 3.66 -4.30 0.50
N GLY A 290 3.51 -3.33 -0.37
CA GLY A 290 2.52 -3.53 -1.42
C GLY A 290 2.81 -2.72 -2.66
N MET A 291 2.22 -1.55 -2.76
CA MET A 291 2.34 -0.70 -3.93
C MET A 291 3.81 -0.37 -4.23
N GLY A 292 4.22 -0.54 -5.50
CA GLY A 292 5.61 -0.30 -5.92
C GLY A 292 6.55 -1.50 -5.88
N ILE A 293 6.13 -2.66 -5.40
CA ILE A 293 6.98 -3.86 -5.45
C ILE A 293 6.91 -4.46 -6.85
N ASP A 294 8.07 -4.50 -7.50
CA ASP A 294 8.23 -5.08 -8.84
C ASP A 294 9.23 -6.26 -8.81
N LYS A 295 8.78 -7.39 -8.27
CA LYS A 295 9.46 -8.69 -8.37
C LYS A 295 8.60 -9.62 -9.20
N ALA A 296 9.11 -10.01 -10.37
CA ALA A 296 8.33 -10.77 -11.36
C ALA A 296 8.07 -12.22 -10.94
N ASP A 297 9.00 -12.83 -10.22
CA ASP A 297 9.06 -14.26 -9.90
C ASP A 297 8.47 -14.64 -8.54
N VAL A 298 7.53 -13.87 -8.00
CA VAL A 298 6.79 -14.24 -6.79
C VAL A 298 5.90 -15.44 -7.11
N ARG A 299 6.14 -16.57 -6.45
CA ARG A 299 5.37 -17.81 -6.69
C ARG A 299 4.15 -17.92 -5.80
N LEU A 300 4.14 -17.24 -4.66
CA LEU A 300 3.14 -17.46 -3.64
C LEU A 300 2.80 -16.15 -2.92
N VAL A 301 1.52 -15.81 -2.88
CA VAL A 301 0.96 -14.77 -2.02
C VAL A 301 -0.03 -15.42 -1.08
N ILE A 302 0.18 -15.28 0.22
CA ILE A 302 -0.69 -15.89 1.24
C ILE A 302 -1.31 -14.79 2.09
N HIS A 303 -2.62 -14.78 2.21
CA HIS A 303 -3.35 -14.00 3.19
C HIS A 303 -3.54 -14.86 4.44
N PHE A 304 -2.68 -14.67 5.43
CA PHE A 304 -2.78 -15.34 6.73
C PHE A 304 -3.99 -14.85 7.52
N GLU A 305 -4.28 -13.57 7.39
CA GLU A 305 -5.49 -12.93 7.89
C GLU A 305 -6.27 -12.34 6.72
N MET A 306 -7.61 -12.42 6.83
CA MET A 306 -8.51 -11.95 5.79
C MET A 306 -8.40 -10.42 5.61
N PRO A 307 -8.21 -9.92 4.39
CA PRO A 307 -8.22 -8.49 4.10
C PRO A 307 -9.63 -7.89 4.28
N ASP A 308 -9.73 -6.55 4.18
CA ASP A 308 -11.00 -5.86 4.42
C ASP A 308 -11.88 -5.77 3.17
N SER A 309 -11.38 -6.17 2.00
CA SER A 309 -12.12 -6.09 0.75
C SER A 309 -11.57 -7.02 -0.33
N ILE A 310 -12.37 -7.27 -1.34
CA ILE A 310 -11.97 -8.01 -2.55
C ILE A 310 -10.89 -7.22 -3.34
N GLU A 311 -11.00 -5.90 -3.39
CA GLU A 311 -10.04 -5.04 -4.10
C GLU A 311 -8.64 -5.16 -3.48
N ALA A 312 -8.54 -5.08 -2.15
CA ALA A 312 -7.28 -5.28 -1.43
C ALA A 312 -6.73 -6.68 -1.68
N TYR A 313 -7.58 -7.71 -1.55
CA TYR A 313 -7.22 -9.08 -1.86
C TYR A 313 -6.66 -9.25 -3.28
N TYR A 314 -7.39 -8.73 -4.28
CA TYR A 314 -7.02 -8.84 -5.69
C TYR A 314 -5.71 -8.10 -6.00
N GLN A 315 -5.53 -6.90 -5.46
CA GLN A 315 -4.30 -6.12 -5.63
C GLN A 315 -3.07 -6.80 -5.01
N GLU A 316 -3.23 -7.36 -3.81
CA GLU A 316 -2.18 -8.07 -3.09
C GLU A 316 -1.87 -9.42 -3.76
N ALA A 317 -2.88 -10.21 -4.10
CA ALA A 317 -2.77 -11.47 -4.84
C ALA A 317 -2.11 -11.28 -6.22
N GLY A 318 -2.43 -10.19 -6.90
CA GLY A 318 -1.90 -9.83 -8.22
C GLY A 318 -0.39 -9.59 -8.28
N ARG A 319 0.31 -9.60 -7.13
CA ARG A 319 1.78 -9.54 -7.07
C ARG A 319 2.43 -10.86 -7.47
N ALA A 320 1.69 -11.97 -7.37
CA ALA A 320 2.20 -13.26 -7.78
C ALA A 320 2.18 -13.43 -9.31
N GLY A 321 3.20 -14.09 -9.85
CA GLY A 321 3.25 -14.53 -11.23
C GLY A 321 3.28 -13.41 -12.28
N ARG A 322 3.94 -12.30 -12.03
CA ARG A 322 4.08 -11.22 -13.03
C ARG A 322 4.92 -11.62 -14.25
N ASP A 323 5.72 -12.65 -14.12
CA ASP A 323 6.51 -13.26 -15.19
C ASP A 323 5.69 -14.20 -16.10
N GLY A 324 4.36 -14.29 -15.89
CA GLY A 324 3.48 -15.17 -16.65
C GLY A 324 3.52 -16.65 -16.24
N LYS A 325 4.44 -17.05 -15.36
CA LYS A 325 4.53 -18.43 -14.87
C LYS A 325 3.48 -18.69 -13.79
N ARG A 326 3.11 -19.98 -13.64
CA ARG A 326 2.15 -20.40 -12.62
C ARG A 326 2.54 -19.90 -11.23
N ALA A 327 1.57 -19.29 -10.56
CA ALA A 327 1.68 -18.78 -9.21
C ALA A 327 0.37 -19.00 -8.44
N TYR A 328 0.43 -18.83 -7.12
CA TYR A 328 -0.69 -19.16 -6.25
C TYR A 328 -1.00 -17.99 -5.32
N ALA A 329 -2.27 -17.65 -5.19
CA ALA A 329 -2.81 -16.73 -4.20
C ALA A 329 -3.67 -17.54 -3.23
N VAL A 330 -3.23 -17.66 -1.99
CA VAL A 330 -3.89 -18.49 -0.97
C VAL A 330 -4.48 -17.63 0.13
N LEU A 331 -5.76 -17.79 0.40
CA LEU A 331 -6.46 -17.18 1.54
C LEU A 331 -6.68 -18.24 2.61
N LEU A 332 -6.11 -18.06 3.80
CA LEU A 332 -6.34 -18.91 4.96
C LEU A 332 -7.56 -18.42 5.73
N HIS A 333 -8.58 -19.25 5.81
CA HIS A 333 -9.84 -18.94 6.48
C HIS A 333 -10.10 -19.88 7.65
N SER A 334 -10.57 -19.34 8.79
CA SER A 334 -11.05 -20.09 9.93
C SER A 334 -12.46 -19.63 10.33
N LYS A 335 -13.19 -20.45 11.07
CA LYS A 335 -14.53 -20.08 11.57
C LYS A 335 -14.50 -18.83 12.46
N ALA A 336 -13.40 -18.60 13.16
CA ALA A 336 -13.22 -17.41 14.00
C ALA A 336 -13.11 -16.10 13.19
N ASP A 337 -12.76 -16.16 11.90
CA ASP A 337 -12.55 -14.97 11.09
C ASP A 337 -13.85 -14.21 10.81
N SER A 338 -14.99 -14.89 10.64
CA SER A 338 -16.30 -14.25 10.46
C SER A 338 -16.68 -13.37 11.65
N GLY A 339 -16.37 -13.83 12.89
CA GLY A 339 -16.57 -13.03 14.11
C GLY A 339 -15.64 -11.81 14.16
N LYS A 340 -14.38 -11.97 13.77
CA LYS A 340 -13.40 -10.89 13.71
C LYS A 340 -13.81 -9.83 12.68
N LEU A 341 -14.35 -10.23 11.53
CA LEU A 341 -14.82 -9.30 10.50
C LEU A 341 -16.00 -8.43 10.99
N LYS A 342 -16.99 -9.04 11.64
CA LYS A 342 -18.11 -8.30 12.25
C LYS A 342 -17.63 -7.29 13.30
N ARG A 343 -16.67 -7.70 14.13
CA ARG A 343 -16.06 -6.81 15.11
C ARG A 343 -15.36 -5.62 14.47
N ARG A 344 -14.65 -5.82 13.34
CA ARG A 344 -13.99 -4.74 12.59
C ARG A 344 -14.96 -3.66 12.12
N ILE A 345 -16.15 -4.04 11.65
CA ILE A 345 -17.18 -3.05 11.25
C ILE A 345 -17.50 -2.12 12.41
N ASN A 346 -17.71 -2.68 13.60
CA ASN A 346 -18.06 -1.89 14.80
C ASN A 346 -16.87 -1.10 15.36
N GLU A 347 -15.64 -1.57 15.17
CA GLU A 347 -14.42 -0.86 15.58
C GLU A 347 -14.10 0.29 14.63
N THR A 348 -14.33 0.12 13.32
CA THR A 348 -14.09 1.17 12.29
C THR A 348 -15.20 2.22 12.29
N PHE A 349 -16.43 1.80 12.52
CA PHE A 349 -17.62 2.68 12.62
C PHE A 349 -18.31 2.46 13.96
N PRO A 350 -17.73 2.97 15.06
CA PRO A 350 -18.35 2.88 16.38
C PRO A 350 -19.69 3.64 16.40
N ALA A 351 -20.58 3.27 17.32
CA ALA A 351 -21.86 3.94 17.46
C ALA A 351 -21.70 5.47 17.68
N ILE A 352 -22.62 6.26 17.15
CA ILE A 352 -22.56 7.73 17.23
C ILE A 352 -22.44 8.20 18.69
N ASP A 353 -23.13 7.55 19.62
CA ASP A 353 -23.03 7.87 21.06
C ASP A 353 -21.62 7.60 21.63
N PHE A 354 -20.89 6.63 21.08
CA PHE A 354 -19.51 6.42 21.45
C PHE A 354 -18.63 7.56 20.92
N ILE A 355 -18.84 8.00 19.68
CA ILE A 355 -18.11 9.12 19.07
C ILE A 355 -18.34 10.40 19.87
N ARG A 356 -19.59 10.66 20.26
CA ARG A 356 -19.96 11.79 21.13
C ARG A 356 -19.26 11.72 22.49
N ARG A 357 -19.23 10.55 23.11
CA ARG A 357 -18.48 10.36 24.36
C ARG A 357 -16.98 10.61 24.21
N VAL A 358 -16.36 10.15 23.12
CA VAL A 358 -14.94 10.44 22.86
C VAL A 358 -14.72 11.95 22.74
N TYR A 359 -15.60 12.67 22.04
CA TYR A 359 -15.52 14.13 21.90
C TYR A 359 -15.64 14.86 23.25
N ASP A 360 -16.59 14.47 24.09
CA ASP A 360 -16.74 15.03 25.44
C ASP A 360 -15.51 14.76 26.31
N HIS A 361 -15.00 13.54 26.27
CA HIS A 361 -13.82 13.17 27.07
C HIS A 361 -12.53 13.86 26.58
N LEU A 362 -12.42 14.21 25.29
CA LEU A 362 -11.33 15.05 24.79
C LEU A 362 -11.37 16.44 25.41
N ALA A 363 -12.56 17.01 25.55
CA ALA A 363 -12.73 18.32 26.19
C ALA A 363 -12.35 18.27 27.68
N TYR A 364 -12.69 17.20 28.40
CA TYR A 364 -12.21 16.98 29.77
C TYR A 364 -10.70 16.77 29.83
N TYR A 365 -10.14 16.00 28.90
CA TYR A 365 -8.72 15.71 28.84
C TYR A 365 -7.87 16.98 28.64
N TYR A 366 -8.37 17.92 27.87
CA TYR A 366 -7.70 19.21 27.58
C TYR A 366 -8.20 20.38 28.44
N GLU A 367 -9.11 20.14 29.40
CA GLU A 367 -9.70 21.16 30.26
C GLU A 367 -10.30 22.32 29.44
N MET A 368 -11.00 21.99 28.35
CA MET A 368 -11.53 22.97 27.40
C MET A 368 -12.96 23.34 27.74
N ALA A 369 -13.25 24.63 27.87
CA ALA A 369 -14.59 25.13 28.13
C ALA A 369 -15.49 25.07 26.88
N MET A 370 -16.82 25.08 27.09
CA MET A 370 -17.79 25.15 26.00
C MET A 370 -17.63 26.48 25.25
N GLY A 371 -17.64 26.43 23.91
CA GLY A 371 -17.47 27.62 23.06
C GLY A 371 -16.02 28.03 22.79
N ASP A 372 -15.04 27.36 23.42
CA ASP A 372 -13.61 27.61 23.22
C ASP A 372 -12.99 26.60 22.24
N GLY A 373 -11.71 26.77 21.98
CA GLY A 373 -10.83 25.77 21.35
C GLY A 373 -10.65 25.88 19.85
N GLU A 374 -11.34 26.74 19.13
CA GLU A 374 -11.18 26.91 17.68
C GLU A 374 -9.71 27.30 17.33
N GLY A 375 -9.10 26.52 16.42
CA GLY A 375 -7.69 26.70 16.02
C GLY A 375 -6.67 26.21 17.04
N VAL A 376 -7.06 25.72 18.21
CA VAL A 376 -6.15 25.26 19.26
C VAL A 376 -5.67 23.86 18.93
N THR A 377 -4.34 23.70 18.80
CA THR A 377 -3.66 22.42 18.60
C THR A 377 -3.05 21.91 19.89
N ARG A 378 -3.26 20.64 20.21
CA ARG A 378 -2.70 19.97 21.40
C ARG A 378 -2.05 18.64 21.00
N GLU A 379 -0.98 18.26 21.70
CA GLU A 379 -0.42 16.90 21.63
C GLU A 379 -1.42 15.91 22.22
N PHE A 380 -1.54 14.73 21.62
CA PHE A 380 -2.47 13.70 22.04
C PHE A 380 -1.76 12.39 22.37
N ASP A 381 -1.86 11.97 23.63
CA ASP A 381 -1.39 10.67 24.08
C ASP A 381 -2.57 9.69 24.12
N LEU A 382 -2.67 8.87 23.07
CA LEU A 382 -3.75 7.88 22.91
C LEU A 382 -3.78 6.87 24.06
N GLU A 383 -2.61 6.39 24.51
CA GLU A 383 -2.54 5.38 25.58
C GLU A 383 -3.01 5.97 26.91
N ARG A 384 -2.52 7.16 27.24
CA ARG A 384 -2.93 7.88 28.46
C ARG A 384 -4.43 8.20 28.43
N PHE A 385 -4.95 8.69 27.30
CA PHE A 385 -6.37 8.96 27.12
C PHE A 385 -7.22 7.70 27.33
N CYS A 386 -6.88 6.61 26.63
CA CYS A 386 -7.59 5.35 26.74
C CYS A 386 -7.56 4.75 28.15
N ARG A 387 -6.42 4.86 28.84
CA ARG A 387 -6.28 4.40 30.22
C ARG A 387 -7.13 5.24 31.19
N THR A 388 -7.11 6.56 31.03
CA THR A 388 -7.84 7.51 31.90
C THR A 388 -9.35 7.27 31.81
N PHE A 389 -9.88 7.12 30.59
CA PHE A 389 -11.32 7.01 30.36
C PHE A 389 -11.83 5.58 30.11
N ARG A 390 -10.95 4.58 30.24
CA ARG A 390 -11.25 3.15 30.05
C ARG A 390 -11.82 2.85 28.66
N PHE A 391 -11.21 3.42 27.64
CA PHE A 391 -11.53 3.16 26.25
C PHE A 391 -10.54 2.17 25.60
N PHE A 392 -10.97 1.51 24.52
CA PHE A 392 -10.08 0.74 23.65
C PHE A 392 -9.49 1.65 22.58
N PRO A 393 -8.19 1.54 22.24
CA PRO A 393 -7.50 2.44 21.31
C PRO A 393 -8.12 2.47 19.91
N VAL A 394 -8.43 1.30 19.31
CA VAL A 394 -8.91 1.22 17.93
C VAL A 394 -10.23 1.98 17.71
N PRO A 395 -11.29 1.79 18.50
CA PRO A 395 -12.51 2.58 18.37
C PRO A 395 -12.31 4.09 18.63
N VAL A 396 -11.38 4.47 19.52
CA VAL A 396 -11.06 5.88 19.77
C VAL A 396 -10.44 6.53 18.52
N VAL A 397 -9.44 5.90 17.91
CA VAL A 397 -8.83 6.40 16.67
C VAL A 397 -9.87 6.49 15.55
N SER A 398 -10.75 5.51 15.43
CA SER A 398 -11.86 5.54 14.47
C SER A 398 -12.81 6.71 14.74
N ALA A 399 -13.18 6.97 15.99
CA ALA A 399 -14.00 8.11 16.38
C ALA A 399 -13.33 9.45 16.04
N LEU A 400 -12.02 9.59 16.32
CA LEU A 400 -11.24 10.79 15.97
C LEU A 400 -11.22 11.03 14.45
N ASN A 401 -11.03 9.98 13.66
CA ASN A 401 -11.07 10.08 12.20
C ASN A 401 -12.46 10.47 11.68
N LEU A 402 -13.54 9.98 12.28
CA LEU A 402 -14.90 10.36 11.93
C LEU A 402 -15.20 11.82 12.32
N LEU A 403 -14.77 12.28 13.49
CA LEU A 403 -14.86 13.68 13.91
C LEU A 403 -14.06 14.61 12.99
N THR A 404 -12.87 14.17 12.53
CA THR A 404 -12.06 14.90 11.55
C THR A 404 -12.80 15.04 10.22
N ARG A 405 -13.40 13.96 9.74
CA ARG A 405 -14.19 13.97 8.49
C ARG A 405 -15.46 14.82 8.59
N ALA A 406 -16.06 14.85 9.77
CA ALA A 406 -17.22 15.70 10.06
C ALA A 406 -16.84 17.18 10.23
N GLY A 407 -15.53 17.52 10.28
CA GLY A 407 -15.05 18.89 10.37
C GLY A 407 -15.06 19.49 11.78
N TYR A 408 -15.16 18.68 12.82
CA TYR A 408 -15.14 19.17 14.21
C TYR A 408 -13.74 19.30 14.79
N LEU A 409 -12.82 18.47 14.33
CA LEU A 409 -11.42 18.50 14.72
C LEU A 409 -10.55 18.01 13.54
N ASP A 410 -9.24 18.21 13.63
CA ASP A 410 -8.21 17.64 12.75
C ASP A 410 -7.29 16.76 13.59
N TYR A 411 -7.41 15.44 13.46
CA TYR A 411 -6.56 14.45 14.11
C TYR A 411 -5.47 13.99 13.15
N LYS A 412 -4.21 14.17 13.57
CA LYS A 412 -3.02 13.66 12.86
C LYS A 412 -2.30 12.67 13.75
N ASP A 413 -2.22 11.43 13.31
CA ASP A 413 -1.56 10.33 14.05
C ASP A 413 -0.05 10.52 14.14
N GLU A 414 0.57 11.03 13.07
CA GLU A 414 1.97 11.42 13.04
C GLU A 414 2.06 12.86 12.48
N ASP A 415 2.17 13.84 13.34
CA ASP A 415 2.57 15.17 12.91
C ASP A 415 4.09 15.31 13.12
N GLU A 416 4.84 15.41 12.02
CA GLU A 416 6.25 15.73 12.05
C GLU A 416 6.37 17.23 12.41
N SER A 417 6.41 17.54 13.71
CA SER A 417 6.91 18.83 14.12
C SER A 417 8.35 18.95 13.64
N GLN A 418 8.66 19.98 12.88
CA GLN A 418 10.04 20.24 12.47
C GLN A 418 10.86 20.61 13.72
N SER A 419 12.07 20.10 13.80
CA SER A 419 13.04 20.54 14.78
C SER A 419 13.31 22.02 14.62
N ARG A 420 13.59 22.71 15.71
CA ARG A 420 13.88 24.14 15.69
C ARG A 420 15.01 24.48 16.64
N VAL A 421 15.81 25.47 16.24
CA VAL A 421 16.98 25.95 16.96
C VAL A 421 16.92 27.46 17.07
N LEU A 422 17.35 27.96 18.23
CA LEU A 422 17.62 29.36 18.50
C LEU A 422 18.98 29.44 19.18
N PHE A 423 19.92 30.23 18.67
CA PHE A 423 21.15 30.53 19.39
C PHE A 423 20.84 31.45 20.57
N LEU A 424 21.36 31.11 21.73
CA LEU A 424 21.22 31.88 22.97
C LEU A 424 22.38 32.86 23.17
N LEU A 425 23.52 32.59 22.53
CA LEU A 425 24.70 33.45 22.48
C LEU A 425 24.65 34.32 21.23
N ASP A 426 25.28 35.52 21.32
CA ASP A 426 25.47 36.33 20.12
C ASP A 426 26.62 35.80 19.23
N ARG A 427 26.82 36.44 18.07
CA ARG A 427 27.84 36.01 17.14
C ARG A 427 29.25 36.12 17.66
N ASP A 428 29.54 37.16 18.41
CA ASP A 428 30.89 37.45 18.93
C ASP A 428 31.24 36.49 20.08
N GLU A 429 30.27 36.16 20.92
CA GLU A 429 30.38 35.15 21.95
C GLU A 429 30.61 33.75 21.37
N LEU A 430 29.91 33.41 20.28
CA LEU A 430 30.03 32.14 19.62
C LEU A 430 31.44 31.88 19.03
N TYR A 431 32.08 32.92 18.49
CA TYR A 431 33.45 32.84 17.98
C TYR A 431 34.55 32.67 19.06
N ARG A 432 34.22 32.94 20.31
CA ARG A 432 35.15 32.83 21.45
C ARG A 432 35.00 31.51 22.22
N LEU A 433 34.06 30.71 21.84
CA LEU A 433 33.79 29.44 22.50
C LEU A 433 34.84 28.37 22.15
N ASP A 434 35.33 27.71 23.20
CA ASP A 434 36.07 26.47 23.05
C ASP A 434 35.06 25.30 22.92
N THR A 435 34.87 24.84 21.70
CA THR A 435 33.96 23.75 21.35
C THR A 435 34.77 22.55 20.86
N GLY A 436 34.26 21.35 21.12
CA GLY A 436 34.82 20.15 20.53
C GLY A 436 34.62 20.09 19.00
N ASP A 437 35.44 19.31 18.32
CA ASP A 437 35.43 19.22 16.85
C ASP A 437 34.03 18.94 16.26
N GLU A 438 33.29 18.01 16.87
CA GLU A 438 31.92 17.67 16.39
C GLU A 438 30.91 18.80 16.62
N GLU A 439 31.01 19.51 17.75
CA GLU A 439 30.16 20.66 18.05
C GLU A 439 30.43 21.84 17.11
N GLU A 440 31.70 22.09 16.80
CA GLU A 440 32.09 23.13 15.84
C GLU A 440 31.58 22.82 14.42
N ILE A 441 31.67 21.58 13.99
CA ILE A 441 31.13 21.13 12.71
C ILE A 441 29.60 21.34 12.66
N LEU A 442 28.87 21.01 13.73
CA LEU A 442 27.43 21.22 13.83
C LEU A 442 27.04 22.72 13.82
N ILE A 443 27.75 23.55 14.57
CA ILE A 443 27.53 24.99 14.58
C ILE A 443 27.74 25.57 13.19
N ARG A 444 28.81 25.19 12.50
CA ARG A 444 29.10 25.65 11.14
C ARG A 444 28.00 25.18 10.15
N ALA A 445 27.56 23.93 10.27
CA ALA A 445 26.47 23.42 9.43
C ALA A 445 25.16 24.18 9.65
N LEU A 446 24.81 24.49 10.91
CA LEU A 446 23.65 25.32 11.24
C LEU A 446 23.72 26.71 10.61
N LEU A 447 24.84 27.40 10.81
CA LEU A 447 25.03 28.78 10.31
C LEU A 447 25.07 28.87 8.78
N ARG A 448 25.52 27.81 8.12
CA ARG A 448 25.58 27.72 6.66
C ARG A 448 24.21 27.50 6.04
N ASN A 449 23.39 26.66 6.64
CA ASN A 449 22.13 26.21 6.05
C ASN A 449 20.93 27.06 6.44
N TYR A 450 20.98 27.76 7.57
CA TYR A 450 19.82 28.43 8.13
C TYR A 450 20.10 29.89 8.50
N GLY A 451 19.20 30.77 8.04
CA GLY A 451 19.21 32.20 8.45
C GLY A 451 18.29 32.46 9.65
N GLY A 452 18.52 33.55 10.38
CA GLY A 452 17.63 33.98 11.46
C GLY A 452 17.81 33.27 12.81
N LEU A 453 18.78 32.36 12.90
CA LEU A 453 19.04 31.54 14.11
C LEU A 453 19.30 32.32 15.41
N PHE A 454 19.71 33.58 15.33
CA PHE A 454 19.99 34.46 16.48
C PHE A 454 18.78 35.32 16.90
N SER A 455 17.77 35.43 16.03
CA SER A 455 16.64 36.33 16.25
C SER A 455 15.37 35.59 16.65
N ASN A 456 15.12 34.42 16.07
CA ASN A 456 13.92 33.62 16.30
C ASN A 456 14.22 32.14 16.19
N TYR A 457 13.31 31.29 16.73
CA TYR A 457 13.37 29.87 16.48
C TYR A 457 13.27 29.57 14.98
N THR A 458 14.34 29.07 14.45
CA THR A 458 14.43 28.66 13.03
C THR A 458 14.20 27.17 12.93
N PHE A 459 13.31 26.77 12.02
CA PHE A 459 13.08 25.36 11.72
C PHE A 459 14.30 24.77 11.02
N ILE A 460 14.74 23.61 11.52
CA ILE A 460 15.88 22.87 10.97
C ILE A 460 15.48 21.43 10.62
N ARG A 461 16.29 20.81 9.80
CA ARG A 461 16.21 19.38 9.47
C ARG A 461 17.53 18.72 9.84
N GLU A 462 17.48 17.73 10.71
CA GLU A 462 18.67 16.99 11.12
C GLU A 462 19.32 16.27 9.93
N ASP A 463 18.53 15.86 8.93
CA ASP A 463 19.04 15.21 7.71
C ASP A 463 19.97 16.14 6.91
N ASP A 464 19.68 17.45 6.82
CA ASP A 464 20.53 18.44 6.17
C ASP A 464 21.85 18.61 6.96
N LEU A 465 21.76 18.64 8.29
CA LEU A 465 22.92 18.70 9.15
C LEU A 465 23.79 17.44 9.06
N MET A 466 23.20 16.27 8.97
CA MET A 466 23.93 15.00 8.74
C MET A 466 24.70 15.04 7.44
N HIS A 467 24.04 15.48 6.36
CA HIS A 467 24.66 15.56 5.04
C HIS A 467 25.87 16.51 5.02
N ASP A 468 25.74 17.69 5.62
CA ASP A 468 26.76 18.73 5.56
C ASP A 468 27.88 18.56 6.62
N SER A 469 27.56 17.93 7.75
CA SER A 469 28.55 17.63 8.79
C SER A 469 29.27 16.30 8.60
N GLY A 470 28.67 15.36 7.85
CA GLY A 470 29.14 13.98 7.76
C GLY A 470 28.92 13.14 9.02
N LEU A 471 28.23 13.68 10.02
CA LEU A 471 27.92 13.02 11.29
C LEU A 471 26.74 12.06 11.16
N SER A 472 26.69 11.03 12.02
CA SER A 472 25.52 10.15 12.11
C SER A 472 24.33 10.88 12.72
N GLN A 473 23.10 10.37 12.48
CA GLN A 473 21.88 10.92 13.06
C GLN A 473 21.95 11.04 14.59
N GLN A 474 22.53 10.04 15.24
CA GLN A 474 22.67 10.03 16.68
C GLN A 474 23.69 11.09 17.15
N ALA A 475 24.80 11.24 16.45
CA ALA A 475 25.81 12.26 16.76
C ALA A 475 25.25 13.69 16.60
N VAL A 476 24.47 13.94 15.53
CA VAL A 476 23.77 15.23 15.34
C VAL A 476 22.79 15.49 16.48
N TYR A 477 21.97 14.50 16.84
CA TYR A 477 20.98 14.65 17.92
C TYR A 477 21.64 14.91 19.28
N GLU A 478 22.64 14.10 19.65
CA GLU A 478 23.36 14.26 20.94
C GLU A 478 24.16 15.55 20.97
N GLY A 479 24.81 15.93 19.87
CA GLY A 479 25.53 17.20 19.76
C GLY A 479 24.63 18.42 19.93
N LEU A 480 23.44 18.45 19.30
CA LEU A 480 22.45 19.52 19.49
C LEU A 480 21.92 19.60 20.93
N LYS A 481 21.74 18.44 21.59
CA LYS A 481 21.36 18.39 23.01
C LYS A 481 22.48 18.90 23.92
N GLU A 482 23.74 18.56 23.64
CA GLU A 482 24.89 19.01 24.40
C GLU A 482 25.06 20.52 24.25
N LEU A 483 24.97 21.08 23.04
CA LEU A 483 24.95 22.53 22.81
C LEU A 483 23.80 23.23 23.56
N THR A 484 22.66 22.58 23.70
CA THR A 484 21.54 23.08 24.52
C THR A 484 21.86 23.03 26.00
N ARG A 485 22.48 21.96 26.50
CA ARG A 485 22.91 21.83 27.91
C ARG A 485 23.93 22.88 28.27
N ARG A 486 24.85 23.21 27.37
CA ARG A 486 25.86 24.27 27.51
C ARG A 486 25.28 25.66 27.31
N ARG A 487 23.97 25.81 27.04
CA ARG A 487 23.29 27.10 26.80
C ARG A 487 23.87 27.90 25.63
N ILE A 488 24.45 27.22 24.64
CA ILE A 488 24.94 27.85 23.41
C ILE A 488 23.77 28.12 22.48
N LEU A 489 22.88 27.12 22.36
CA LEU A 489 21.64 27.22 21.62
C LEU A 489 20.50 26.54 22.38
N HIS A 490 19.27 26.75 21.95
CA HIS A 490 18.12 25.99 22.42
C HIS A 490 17.57 25.15 21.26
N TYR A 491 17.73 23.84 21.36
CA TYR A 491 17.25 22.89 20.40
C TYR A 491 15.96 22.21 20.88
N ILE A 492 14.92 22.29 20.07
CA ILE A 492 13.66 21.60 20.30
C ILE A 492 13.55 20.54 19.22
N PRO A 493 13.78 19.25 19.57
CA PRO A 493 13.74 18.16 18.60
C PRO A 493 12.35 17.93 18.03
N ARG A 494 12.28 17.46 16.79
CA ARG A 494 11.04 16.95 16.21
C ARG A 494 10.49 15.83 17.07
N LYS A 495 9.23 15.92 17.39
CA LYS A 495 8.49 14.84 18.05
C LYS A 495 7.47 14.28 17.07
N LYS A 496 7.50 12.98 16.84
CA LYS A 496 6.40 12.27 16.18
C LYS A 496 5.35 11.97 17.23
N VAL A 497 4.51 12.94 17.51
CA VAL A 497 3.40 12.78 18.46
C VAL A 497 2.09 13.06 17.76
N PRO A 498 1.05 12.24 18.00
CA PRO A 498 -0.28 12.56 17.54
C PRO A 498 -0.74 13.93 18.02
N ARG A 499 -1.51 14.63 17.18
CA ARG A 499 -2.07 15.95 17.50
C ARG A 499 -3.53 16.05 17.17
N ILE A 500 -4.23 16.83 17.95
CA ILE A 500 -5.63 17.19 17.71
C ILE A 500 -5.73 18.71 17.66
N THR A 501 -6.33 19.22 16.58
CA THR A 501 -6.67 20.63 16.41
C THR A 501 -8.19 20.73 16.36
N TYR A 502 -8.81 21.55 17.20
CA TYR A 502 -10.23 21.85 17.07
C TYR A 502 -10.43 22.82 15.90
N THR A 503 -11.20 22.41 14.92
CA THR A 503 -11.47 23.20 13.70
C THR A 503 -12.64 24.15 13.86
N VAL A 504 -13.46 23.91 14.87
CA VAL A 504 -14.58 24.75 15.30
C VAL A 504 -14.54 24.90 16.81
N ARG A 505 -15.26 25.89 17.33
CA ARG A 505 -15.48 26.05 18.78
C ARG A 505 -16.09 24.77 19.36
N ARG A 506 -15.73 24.42 20.59
CA ARG A 506 -16.29 23.25 21.28
C ARG A 506 -17.82 23.39 21.36
N LEU A 507 -18.51 22.42 20.76
CA LEU A 507 -19.97 22.27 20.82
C LEU A 507 -20.38 21.30 21.93
N ASP A 508 -21.67 21.31 22.29
CA ASP A 508 -22.26 20.20 23.05
C ASP A 508 -22.21 18.94 22.17
N SER A 509 -21.82 17.82 22.72
CA SER A 509 -21.73 16.57 21.96
C SER A 509 -23.06 16.11 21.33
N LYS A 510 -24.18 16.54 21.91
CA LYS A 510 -25.54 16.28 21.37
C LYS A 510 -25.77 17.01 20.05
N ASP A 511 -25.12 18.16 19.86
CA ASP A 511 -25.27 18.99 18.66
C ASP A 511 -24.35 18.52 17.51
N LEU A 512 -23.51 17.50 17.74
CA LEU A 512 -22.71 16.92 16.69
C LEU A 512 -23.58 16.19 15.68
N VAL A 513 -23.57 16.66 14.44
CA VAL A 513 -24.29 16.09 13.30
C VAL A 513 -23.31 15.32 12.43
N PHE A 514 -23.62 14.07 12.12
CA PHE A 514 -22.88 13.25 11.16
C PHE A 514 -23.78 13.03 9.95
N THR A 515 -23.41 13.61 8.81
CA THR A 515 -24.14 13.39 7.56
C THR A 515 -24.03 11.93 7.12
N ASP A 516 -24.98 11.46 6.30
CA ASP A 516 -24.95 10.10 5.77
C ASP A 516 -23.66 9.84 4.99
N GLU A 517 -23.16 10.81 4.22
CA GLU A 517 -21.86 10.72 3.54
C GLU A 517 -20.66 10.47 4.48
N VAL A 518 -20.70 11.01 5.69
CA VAL A 518 -19.60 10.88 6.66
C VAL A 518 -19.69 9.57 7.42
N TYR A 519 -20.89 9.10 7.73
CA TYR A 519 -21.08 7.96 8.63
C TYR A 519 -21.90 6.81 8.01
N ALA A 520 -23.18 7.02 7.71
CA ALA A 520 -24.10 5.93 7.36
C ALA A 520 -23.73 5.24 6.04
N ASP A 521 -23.52 6.01 4.98
CA ASP A 521 -23.17 5.48 3.66
C ASP A 521 -21.82 4.75 3.68
N ARG A 522 -20.85 5.33 4.38
CA ARG A 522 -19.51 4.73 4.51
C ARG A 522 -19.52 3.45 5.34
N LYS A 523 -20.31 3.42 6.39
CA LYS A 523 -20.48 2.22 7.22
C LYS A 523 -21.08 1.09 6.42
N GLU A 524 -22.15 1.36 5.66
CA GLU A 524 -22.81 0.35 4.84
C GLU A 524 -21.89 -0.13 3.71
N GLU A 525 -21.12 0.77 3.10
CA GLU A 525 -20.16 0.39 2.09
C GLU A 525 -19.01 -0.45 2.65
N TYR A 526 -18.44 -0.07 3.79
CA TYR A 526 -17.41 -0.87 4.46
C TYR A 526 -17.96 -2.25 4.83
N LYS A 527 -19.18 -2.32 5.33
CA LYS A 527 -19.88 -3.56 5.62
C LYS A 527 -20.05 -4.42 4.35
N THR A 528 -20.50 -3.83 3.24
CA THR A 528 -20.64 -4.54 1.96
C THR A 528 -19.32 -5.12 1.46
N ARG A 529 -18.20 -4.39 1.60
CA ARG A 529 -16.86 -4.89 1.26
C ARG A 529 -16.45 -6.06 2.14
N ILE A 530 -16.64 -5.94 3.46
CA ILE A 530 -16.37 -7.02 4.41
C ILE A 530 -17.21 -8.26 4.12
N GLU A 531 -18.50 -8.08 3.81
CA GLU A 531 -19.42 -9.18 3.45
C GLU A 531 -19.01 -9.83 2.12
N SER A 532 -18.53 -9.05 1.16
CA SER A 532 -18.07 -9.57 -0.13
C SER A 532 -16.84 -10.47 0.02
N ILE A 533 -15.83 -10.06 0.81
CA ILE A 533 -14.65 -10.91 1.03
C ILE A 533 -14.97 -12.13 1.90
N ALA A 534 -15.90 -12.01 2.84
CA ALA A 534 -16.38 -13.14 3.61
C ALA A 534 -17.11 -14.15 2.72
N SER A 535 -18.01 -13.67 1.86
CA SER A 535 -18.72 -14.50 0.88
C SER A 535 -17.74 -15.20 -0.09
N TYR A 536 -16.70 -14.50 -0.54
CA TYR A 536 -15.65 -15.10 -1.35
C TYR A 536 -14.93 -16.24 -0.63
N ALA A 537 -14.62 -16.07 0.66
CA ALA A 537 -13.93 -17.08 1.45
C ALA A 537 -14.83 -18.30 1.73
N GLU A 538 -16.13 -18.08 1.93
CA GLU A 538 -17.12 -19.13 2.22
C GLU A 538 -17.73 -19.77 0.98
N GLU A 539 -17.51 -19.20 -0.22
CA GLU A 539 -18.03 -19.71 -1.48
C GLU A 539 -17.49 -21.12 -1.76
N ALA A 540 -18.39 -22.04 -2.06
CA ALA A 540 -18.07 -23.45 -2.29
C ALA A 540 -18.47 -23.96 -3.68
N LYS A 541 -19.16 -23.15 -4.48
CA LYS A 541 -19.73 -23.59 -5.76
C LYS A 541 -19.18 -22.81 -6.96
N GLU A 542 -19.07 -21.50 -6.89
CA GLU A 542 -18.63 -20.65 -8.00
C GLU A 542 -17.10 -20.66 -8.12
N CYS A 543 -16.56 -20.72 -9.32
CA CYS A 543 -15.13 -20.59 -9.58
C CYS A 543 -14.56 -19.30 -8.97
N ARG A 544 -13.40 -19.37 -8.32
CA ARG A 544 -12.77 -18.21 -7.65
C ARG A 544 -12.50 -17.06 -8.62
N SER A 545 -12.00 -17.36 -9.81
CA SER A 545 -11.76 -16.32 -10.84
C SER A 545 -13.07 -15.70 -11.31
N THR A 546 -14.09 -16.53 -11.58
CA THR A 546 -15.43 -16.05 -11.99
C THR A 546 -16.05 -15.14 -10.94
N PHE A 547 -15.94 -15.48 -9.65
CA PHE A 547 -16.38 -14.62 -8.55
C PHE A 547 -15.70 -13.24 -8.58
N LEU A 548 -14.36 -13.23 -8.72
CA LEU A 548 -13.59 -11.97 -8.77
C LEU A 548 -13.95 -11.13 -10.00
N LEU A 549 -14.06 -11.74 -11.19
CA LEU A 549 -14.45 -11.05 -12.42
C LEU A 549 -15.83 -10.43 -12.28
N ARG A 550 -16.82 -11.19 -11.79
CA ARG A 550 -18.17 -10.69 -11.53
C ARG A 550 -18.18 -9.52 -10.54
N TYR A 551 -17.35 -9.56 -9.49
CA TYR A 551 -17.22 -8.46 -8.53
C TYR A 551 -16.75 -7.16 -9.20
N PHE A 552 -15.83 -7.24 -10.15
CA PHE A 552 -15.35 -6.10 -10.93
C PHE A 552 -16.22 -5.76 -12.15
N GLY A 553 -17.40 -6.39 -12.27
CA GLY A 553 -18.36 -6.11 -13.35
C GLY A 553 -18.05 -6.77 -14.68
N GLU A 554 -17.17 -7.79 -14.67
CA GLU A 554 -16.80 -8.56 -15.87
C GLU A 554 -17.51 -9.92 -15.87
N VAL A 555 -17.99 -10.33 -17.03
CA VAL A 555 -18.59 -11.66 -17.23
C VAL A 555 -17.48 -12.62 -17.66
N ALA A 556 -17.32 -13.71 -16.90
CA ALA A 556 -16.37 -14.75 -17.25
C ALA A 556 -16.92 -15.66 -18.34
N ASP A 557 -16.15 -15.92 -19.38
CA ASP A 557 -16.54 -16.85 -20.46
C ASP A 557 -16.48 -18.32 -20.02
N HIS A 558 -15.60 -18.63 -19.06
CA HIS A 558 -15.39 -20.00 -18.57
C HIS A 558 -14.76 -20.02 -17.17
N ASP A 559 -14.89 -21.15 -16.49
CA ASP A 559 -14.21 -21.41 -15.22
C ASP A 559 -12.69 -21.56 -15.41
N CYS A 560 -11.89 -21.10 -14.45
CA CYS A 560 -10.42 -21.06 -14.56
C CYS A 560 -9.72 -22.43 -14.59
N GLN A 561 -10.38 -23.52 -14.22
CA GLN A 561 -9.89 -24.91 -14.18
C GLN A 561 -8.78 -25.20 -13.13
N HIS A 562 -8.29 -24.22 -12.40
CA HIS A 562 -7.11 -24.35 -11.51
C HIS A 562 -7.28 -23.74 -10.12
N CYS A 563 -8.44 -23.20 -9.75
CA CYS A 563 -8.75 -22.83 -8.36
C CYS A 563 -9.17 -24.07 -7.54
N ASP A 564 -9.22 -23.91 -6.22
CA ASP A 564 -9.65 -24.97 -5.30
C ASP A 564 -11.01 -25.57 -5.67
N ILE A 565 -11.99 -24.74 -6.07
CA ILE A 565 -13.33 -25.19 -6.45
C ILE A 565 -13.32 -25.99 -7.75
N CYS A 566 -12.63 -25.50 -8.79
CA CYS A 566 -12.53 -26.21 -10.07
C CYS A 566 -11.82 -27.55 -9.92
N ILE A 567 -10.71 -27.57 -9.19
CA ILE A 567 -9.98 -28.80 -8.87
C ILE A 567 -10.87 -29.74 -8.04
N GLY A 568 -11.59 -29.21 -7.06
CA GLY A 568 -12.51 -29.99 -6.24
C GLY A 568 -13.62 -30.64 -7.04
N ARG A 569 -14.23 -29.91 -8.00
CA ARG A 569 -15.23 -30.48 -8.93
C ARG A 569 -14.65 -31.60 -9.78
N LYS A 570 -13.47 -31.39 -10.38
CA LYS A 570 -12.75 -32.37 -11.15
C LYS A 570 -12.45 -33.64 -10.33
N ASN A 571 -11.97 -33.44 -9.10
CA ASN A 571 -11.62 -34.53 -8.21
C ASN A 571 -12.86 -35.32 -7.71
N LYS A 572 -14.01 -34.67 -7.54
CA LYS A 572 -15.27 -35.38 -7.21
C LYS A 572 -15.71 -36.37 -8.31
N SER A 573 -15.36 -36.12 -9.56
CA SER A 573 -15.67 -37.00 -10.68
C SER A 573 -14.67 -38.15 -10.86
N ILE A 574 -13.53 -38.14 -10.14
CA ILE A 574 -12.50 -39.17 -10.23
C ILE A 574 -13.01 -40.51 -9.72
N LYS A 575 -12.82 -41.58 -10.46
CA LYS A 575 -13.14 -42.94 -10.02
C LYS A 575 -12.15 -43.41 -8.95
N THR A 576 -12.55 -44.38 -8.11
CA THR A 576 -11.69 -44.94 -7.06
C THR A 576 -10.39 -45.53 -7.62
N THR A 577 -10.42 -46.12 -8.82
CA THR A 577 -9.24 -46.62 -9.52
C THR A 577 -8.23 -45.52 -9.85
N GLU A 578 -8.68 -44.37 -10.34
CA GLU A 578 -7.80 -43.22 -10.61
C GLU A 578 -7.23 -42.56 -9.31
N LEU A 579 -7.93 -42.70 -8.18
CA LEU A 579 -7.45 -42.32 -6.87
C LEU A 579 -6.30 -43.22 -6.41
N ILE A 580 -6.44 -44.52 -6.62
CA ILE A 580 -5.40 -45.52 -6.35
C ILE A 580 -4.15 -45.20 -7.16
N ASP A 581 -4.27 -44.91 -8.45
CA ASP A 581 -3.16 -44.56 -9.33
C ASP A 581 -2.43 -43.28 -8.84
N LYS A 582 -3.20 -42.27 -8.42
CA LYS A 582 -2.62 -41.03 -7.88
C LYS A 582 -1.88 -41.25 -6.55
N PHE A 583 -2.40 -42.08 -5.68
CA PHE A 583 -1.77 -42.40 -4.39
C PHE A 583 -0.53 -43.27 -4.60
N SER A 584 -0.57 -44.20 -5.51
CA SER A 584 0.60 -44.99 -5.93
C SER A 584 1.69 -44.09 -6.53
N ALA A 585 1.33 -43.04 -7.28
CA ALA A 585 2.29 -42.04 -7.77
C ALA A 585 2.93 -41.21 -6.64
N ILE A 586 2.16 -40.79 -5.61
CA ILE A 586 2.70 -40.10 -4.44
C ILE A 586 3.72 -40.99 -3.72
N LEU A 587 3.38 -42.27 -3.52
CA LEU A 587 4.20 -43.25 -2.82
C LEU A 587 5.40 -43.80 -3.66
N SER A 588 5.50 -43.38 -4.92
CA SER A 588 6.57 -43.86 -5.82
C SER A 588 7.96 -43.39 -5.44
N ASP A 589 8.09 -42.36 -4.60
CA ASP A 589 9.37 -41.85 -4.08
C ASP A 589 9.98 -42.74 -2.97
N GLY A 590 9.23 -43.73 -2.50
CA GLY A 590 9.66 -44.70 -1.48
C GLY A 590 9.79 -44.12 -0.07
N ARG A 591 9.31 -42.92 0.19
CA ARG A 591 9.36 -42.28 1.52
C ARG A 591 8.09 -42.54 2.31
N PRO A 592 8.15 -42.44 3.66
CA PRO A 592 6.96 -42.46 4.50
C PRO A 592 6.12 -41.20 4.28
N HIS A 593 4.84 -41.35 3.97
CA HIS A 593 3.88 -40.26 3.76
C HIS A 593 2.83 -40.24 4.86
N ALA A 594 2.55 -39.07 5.41
CA ALA A 594 1.53 -38.91 6.43
C ALA A 594 0.12 -38.89 5.81
N ARG A 595 -0.90 -39.26 6.59
CA ARG A 595 -2.30 -39.34 6.16
C ARG A 595 -2.82 -38.08 5.48
N HIS A 596 -2.38 -36.91 5.93
CA HIS A 596 -2.84 -35.62 5.38
C HIS A 596 -2.34 -35.36 3.96
N GLU A 597 -1.26 -35.99 3.53
CA GLU A 597 -0.70 -35.87 2.18
C GLU A 597 -1.59 -36.53 1.11
N PHE A 598 -2.46 -37.47 1.53
CA PHE A 598 -3.48 -38.10 0.68
C PHE A 598 -4.83 -37.37 0.68
N HIS A 599 -4.88 -36.20 1.33
CA HIS A 599 -6.08 -35.38 1.33
C HIS A 599 -6.13 -34.49 0.09
N LEU A 600 -6.80 -34.97 -0.96
CA LEU A 600 -7.00 -34.20 -2.18
C LEU A 600 -8.22 -33.28 -2.05
N THR A 601 -8.05 -32.03 -2.43
CA THR A 601 -9.12 -31.01 -2.39
C THR A 601 -10.37 -31.50 -3.12
N GLY A 602 -11.51 -31.49 -2.43
CA GLY A 602 -12.80 -31.90 -2.96
C GLY A 602 -13.06 -33.42 -3.00
N ILE A 603 -12.15 -34.24 -2.50
CA ILE A 603 -12.39 -35.67 -2.26
C ILE A 603 -12.77 -35.88 -0.80
N PRO A 604 -13.92 -36.50 -0.52
CA PRO A 604 -14.29 -36.88 0.84
C PRO A 604 -13.22 -37.77 1.48
N THR A 605 -12.94 -37.56 2.78
CA THR A 605 -11.89 -38.28 3.52
C THR A 605 -12.13 -39.78 3.55
N ASP A 606 -13.38 -40.22 3.58
CA ASP A 606 -13.78 -41.63 3.52
C ASP A 606 -13.40 -42.29 2.20
N ARG A 607 -13.49 -41.59 1.07
CA ARG A 607 -13.05 -42.10 -0.24
C ARG A 607 -11.52 -42.19 -0.34
N SER A 608 -10.80 -41.22 0.21
CA SER A 608 -9.34 -41.30 0.28
C SER A 608 -8.89 -42.46 1.16
N LEU A 609 -9.56 -42.68 2.27
CA LEU A 609 -9.30 -43.83 3.13
C LEU A 609 -9.60 -45.16 2.46
N ALA A 610 -10.73 -45.27 1.75
CA ALA A 610 -11.09 -46.48 1.00
C ALA A 610 -10.04 -46.80 -0.07
N ALA A 611 -9.49 -45.76 -0.76
CA ALA A 611 -8.44 -45.98 -1.75
C ALA A 611 -7.10 -46.41 -1.09
N LEU A 612 -6.72 -45.82 0.05
CA LEU A 612 -5.54 -46.27 0.81
C LEU A 612 -5.71 -47.69 1.35
N GLN A 613 -6.89 -48.00 1.82
CA GLN A 613 -7.21 -49.36 2.31
C GLN A 613 -7.14 -50.39 1.21
N ALA A 614 -7.62 -50.07 0.01
CA ALA A 614 -7.50 -50.92 -1.17
C ALA A 614 -6.02 -51.19 -1.54
N LEU A 615 -5.15 -50.19 -1.45
CA LEU A 615 -3.70 -50.35 -1.67
C LEU A 615 -3.02 -51.21 -0.59
N ILE A 616 -3.48 -51.12 0.66
CA ILE A 616 -3.00 -51.96 1.77
C ILE A 616 -3.43 -53.43 1.51
N GLU A 617 -4.71 -53.62 1.15
CA GLU A 617 -5.28 -54.96 0.85
C GLU A 617 -4.63 -55.59 -0.39
N ALA A 618 -4.29 -54.79 -1.39
CA ALA A 618 -3.52 -55.24 -2.55
C ALA A 618 -2.05 -55.54 -2.22
N GLY A 619 -1.58 -55.20 -1.00
CA GLY A 619 -0.21 -55.43 -0.56
C GLY A 619 0.83 -54.49 -1.15
N GLU A 620 0.41 -53.41 -1.84
CA GLU A 620 1.29 -52.44 -2.47
C GLU A 620 1.91 -51.45 -1.45
N ILE A 621 1.21 -51.18 -0.34
CA ILE A 621 1.65 -50.29 0.72
C ILE A 621 1.46 -50.91 2.09
N GLU A 622 2.18 -50.38 3.06
CA GLU A 622 1.99 -50.71 4.52
C GLU A 622 1.86 -49.44 5.32
N GLN A 623 1.15 -49.54 6.44
CA GLN A 623 1.05 -48.47 7.42
C GLN A 623 1.96 -48.76 8.61
N ARG A 624 2.94 -47.89 8.91
CA ARG A 624 3.82 -47.94 10.09
C ARG A 624 3.80 -46.59 10.81
N ASP A 625 3.58 -46.62 12.09
CA ASP A 625 3.61 -45.41 12.95
C ASP A 625 2.78 -44.24 12.45
N GLY A 626 1.64 -44.53 11.79
CA GLY A 626 0.76 -43.50 11.24
C GLY A 626 1.14 -42.97 9.83
N TYR A 627 2.21 -43.49 9.24
CA TYR A 627 2.68 -43.20 7.90
C TYR A 627 2.38 -44.36 6.94
N PHE A 628 2.18 -44.02 5.66
CA PHE A 628 2.01 -44.97 4.56
C PHE A 628 3.32 -45.06 3.76
N ILE A 629 3.76 -46.28 3.48
CA ILE A 629 5.04 -46.55 2.81
C ILE A 629 4.77 -47.60 1.72
N ARG A 630 5.36 -47.43 0.56
CA ARG A 630 5.30 -48.44 -0.50
C ARG A 630 6.09 -49.67 -0.10
N LYS A 631 5.50 -50.85 -0.21
CA LYS A 631 6.24 -52.12 -0.04
C LYS A 631 7.19 -52.31 -1.22
N GLN A 632 8.43 -52.72 -0.92
CA GLN A 632 9.43 -53.04 -1.92
C GLN A 632 9.11 -54.37 -2.60
#